data_9087ad550224419b0ac749c956d3ab3f
#
_entry.id   9087ad550224419b0ac749c956d3ab3f
#
_cell.length_a   1.000
_cell.length_b   1.000
_cell.length_c   1.000
_cell.angle_alpha   90.00
_cell.angle_beta   90.00
_cell.angle_gamma   90.00
#
_symmetry.space_group_name_H-M   'P 1'
#
loop_
_entity.id
_entity.type
_entity.pdbx_description
1 polymer ?
#
loop_
_entity_poly.entity_id
_entity_poly.type
_entity_poly.pdbx_seq_one_letter_code
_entity_poly.pdbx_strand_id
1 'polypeptide(L)'
;SAGIAAFRTGNAPAILQVYEVGTATMMASKAIKPVYDVFKEAGIQFDESQFVPTVSGYYSDSKTGHLLSQPFNSSTPVLYYNKDAFKKAGLDPEQPPKTWQDLADYAAKLKASGMKCGYASGWQGWIQLENFSAWNGLPFASKNNGFDGTDAVLEFNKPEQVKHIAMLEEMNKKGDFSYVGRKDESTEKFYNGD
;
A
#
# COMPACT_ATOMS: atom_id res chain seq x y z
N SER A 1 8.31 -16.59 -7.80
CA SER A 1 8.37 -16.84 -6.36
C SER A 1 8.69 -18.29 -6.04
N ALA A 2 9.16 -18.58 -4.83
CA ALA A 2 9.48 -19.94 -4.38
C ALA A 2 8.25 -20.88 -4.51
N GLY A 3 7.04 -20.39 -4.20
CA GLY A 3 5.80 -21.18 -4.34
C GLY A 3 5.51 -21.61 -5.78
N ILE A 4 5.73 -20.75 -6.77
CA ILE A 4 5.55 -21.11 -8.19
C ILE A 4 6.60 -22.16 -8.61
N ALA A 5 7.83 -22.04 -8.17
CA ALA A 5 8.88 -23.03 -8.44
C ALA A 5 8.54 -24.38 -7.80
N ALA A 6 8.09 -24.38 -6.54
CA ALA A 6 7.67 -25.59 -5.84
C ALA A 6 6.48 -26.28 -6.53
N PHE A 7 5.51 -25.51 -7.01
CA PHE A 7 4.39 -26.07 -7.78
C PHE A 7 4.87 -26.77 -9.06
N ARG A 8 5.79 -26.16 -9.82
CA ARG A 8 6.33 -26.74 -11.06
C ARG A 8 7.10 -28.05 -10.84
N THR A 9 7.65 -28.24 -9.66
CA THR A 9 8.40 -29.43 -9.28
C THR A 9 7.58 -30.50 -8.53
N GLY A 10 6.25 -30.28 -8.41
CA GLY A 10 5.36 -31.19 -7.69
C GLY A 10 5.45 -31.14 -6.16
N ASN A 11 6.16 -30.15 -5.62
CA ASN A 11 6.38 -29.95 -4.17
C ASN A 11 5.63 -28.70 -3.65
N ALA A 12 4.46 -28.41 -4.22
CA ALA A 12 3.68 -27.26 -3.80
C ALA A 12 3.23 -27.36 -2.33
N PRO A 13 3.26 -26.27 -1.55
CA PRO A 13 2.66 -26.27 -0.23
C PRO A 13 1.13 -26.38 -0.34
N ALA A 14 0.50 -26.95 0.69
CA ALA A 14 -0.96 -27.03 0.76
C ALA A 14 -1.63 -25.66 0.87
N ILE A 15 -0.96 -24.68 1.49
CA ILE A 15 -1.41 -23.29 1.67
C ILE A 15 -0.29 -22.38 1.21
N LEU A 16 -0.63 -21.35 0.44
CA LEU A 16 0.31 -20.34 -0.03
C LEU A 16 -0.25 -18.95 0.29
N GLN A 17 0.54 -18.13 0.98
CA GLN A 17 0.21 -16.72 1.14
C GLN A 17 0.41 -15.96 -0.17
N VAL A 18 -0.58 -15.17 -0.55
CA VAL A 18 -0.53 -14.30 -1.73
C VAL A 18 -0.88 -12.87 -1.33
N TYR A 19 -0.27 -11.92 -2.01
CA TYR A 19 -0.74 -10.54 -1.91
C TYR A 19 -2.08 -10.39 -2.64
N GLU A 20 -2.91 -9.44 -2.19
CA GLU A 20 -4.17 -9.09 -2.85
C GLU A 20 -4.00 -8.81 -4.34
N VAL A 21 -2.98 -8.05 -4.72
CA VAL A 21 -2.64 -7.74 -6.12
C VAL A 21 -2.19 -8.98 -6.93
N GLY A 22 -1.86 -10.07 -6.27
CA GLY A 22 -1.48 -11.34 -6.89
C GLY A 22 -2.63 -12.32 -7.08
N THR A 23 -3.80 -12.06 -6.51
CA THR A 23 -4.94 -13.00 -6.50
C THR A 23 -5.40 -13.35 -7.91
N ALA A 24 -5.63 -12.37 -8.78
CA ALA A 24 -6.04 -12.60 -10.16
C ALA A 24 -5.01 -13.42 -10.95
N THR A 25 -3.71 -13.14 -10.79
CA THR A 25 -2.63 -13.90 -11.42
C THR A 25 -2.62 -15.35 -10.97
N MET A 26 -2.81 -15.59 -9.67
CA MET A 26 -2.84 -16.94 -9.12
C MET A 26 -4.05 -17.72 -9.62
N MET A 27 -5.23 -17.13 -9.69
CA MET A 27 -6.43 -17.75 -10.23
C MET A 27 -6.29 -18.07 -11.72
N ALA A 28 -5.70 -17.17 -12.52
CA ALA A 28 -5.43 -17.41 -13.93
C ALA A 28 -4.49 -18.57 -14.18
N SER A 29 -3.61 -18.90 -13.23
CA SER A 29 -2.71 -20.05 -13.33
C SER A 29 -3.41 -21.41 -13.29
N LYS A 30 -4.66 -21.45 -12.80
CA LYS A 30 -5.44 -22.69 -12.53
C LYS A 30 -4.75 -23.69 -11.58
N ALA A 31 -3.72 -23.24 -10.87
CA ALA A 31 -2.95 -24.05 -9.92
C ALA A 31 -3.49 -23.89 -8.47
N ILE A 32 -4.34 -22.90 -8.27
CA ILE A 32 -4.92 -22.54 -6.96
C ILE A 32 -6.41 -22.88 -6.98
N LYS A 33 -6.87 -23.51 -5.93
CA LYS A 33 -8.27 -23.76 -5.70
C LYS A 33 -8.87 -22.57 -4.92
N PRO A 34 -9.98 -21.98 -5.38
CA PRO A 34 -10.66 -20.93 -4.64
C PRO A 34 -11.04 -21.38 -3.22
N VAL A 35 -10.86 -20.51 -2.25
CA VAL A 35 -11.13 -20.87 -0.84
C VAL A 35 -12.60 -21.20 -0.61
N TYR A 36 -13.52 -20.55 -1.31
CA TYR A 36 -14.95 -20.84 -1.17
C TYR A 36 -15.30 -22.27 -1.63
N ASP A 37 -14.63 -22.77 -2.68
CA ASP A 37 -14.80 -24.16 -3.11
C ASP A 37 -14.26 -25.15 -2.06
N VAL A 38 -13.12 -24.81 -1.44
CA VAL A 38 -12.54 -25.63 -0.37
C VAL A 38 -13.50 -25.74 0.82
N PHE A 39 -14.07 -24.65 1.27
CA PHE A 39 -15.04 -24.66 2.37
C PHE A 39 -16.31 -25.44 2.02
N LYS A 40 -16.83 -25.23 0.81
CA LYS A 40 -18.02 -25.95 0.32
C LYS A 40 -17.81 -27.46 0.30
N GLU A 41 -16.67 -27.91 -0.23
CA GLU A 41 -16.34 -29.35 -0.28
C GLU A 41 -16.11 -29.94 1.10
N ALA A 42 -15.55 -29.18 2.01
CA ALA A 42 -15.34 -29.59 3.40
C ALA A 42 -16.62 -29.56 4.24
N GLY A 43 -17.73 -29.07 3.69
CA GLY A 43 -18.99 -28.91 4.43
C GLY A 43 -18.93 -27.82 5.52
N ILE A 44 -17.97 -26.91 5.42
CA ILE A 44 -17.79 -25.82 6.37
C ILE A 44 -18.63 -24.63 5.90
N GLN A 45 -19.54 -24.17 6.77
CA GLN A 45 -20.23 -22.91 6.54
C GLN A 45 -19.26 -21.74 6.80
N PHE A 46 -19.06 -20.93 5.80
CA PHE A 46 -18.19 -19.78 5.86
C PHE A 46 -19.03 -18.49 5.79
N ASP A 47 -18.91 -17.67 6.81
CA ASP A 47 -19.62 -16.40 6.91
C ASP A 47 -18.69 -15.25 6.47
N GLU A 48 -18.85 -14.80 5.24
CA GLU A 48 -18.05 -13.70 4.68
C GLU A 48 -18.32 -12.35 5.37
N SER A 49 -19.46 -12.21 6.09
CA SER A 49 -19.79 -10.99 6.82
C SER A 49 -18.86 -10.70 8.01
N GLN A 50 -18.08 -11.69 8.44
CA GLN A 50 -17.09 -11.53 9.50
C GLN A 50 -15.85 -10.73 9.06
N PHE A 51 -15.66 -10.52 7.76
CA PHE A 51 -14.54 -9.74 7.23
C PHE A 51 -14.93 -8.30 7.00
N VAL A 52 -13.95 -7.40 7.12
CA VAL A 52 -14.11 -6.02 6.69
C VAL A 52 -14.35 -6.02 5.18
N PRO A 53 -15.46 -5.45 4.68
CA PRO A 53 -15.85 -5.55 3.27
C PRO A 53 -14.78 -5.12 2.28
N THR A 54 -14.05 -4.04 2.60
CA THR A 54 -12.93 -3.55 1.75
C THR A 54 -11.82 -4.59 1.65
N VAL A 55 -11.54 -5.33 2.73
CA VAL A 55 -10.48 -6.35 2.73
C VAL A 55 -10.94 -7.59 1.97
N SER A 56 -12.14 -8.09 2.21
CA SER A 56 -12.67 -9.26 1.49
C SER A 56 -12.79 -8.98 -0.01
N GLY A 57 -13.16 -7.76 -0.40
CA GLY A 57 -13.26 -7.36 -1.80
C GLY A 57 -11.97 -7.54 -2.59
N TYR A 58 -10.80 -7.35 -1.96
CA TYR A 58 -9.51 -7.60 -2.60
C TYR A 58 -9.27 -9.06 -2.97
N TYR A 59 -9.88 -9.98 -2.23
CA TYR A 59 -9.65 -11.42 -2.37
C TYR A 59 -10.82 -12.14 -3.03
N SER A 60 -11.83 -11.41 -3.51
CA SER A 60 -13.02 -11.95 -4.14
C SER A 60 -13.00 -11.77 -5.66
N ASP A 61 -13.70 -12.65 -6.34
CA ASP A 61 -13.98 -12.50 -7.76
C ASP A 61 -14.96 -11.34 -7.98
N SER A 62 -14.58 -10.37 -8.81
CA SER A 62 -15.37 -9.16 -9.07
C SER A 62 -16.72 -9.43 -9.75
N LYS A 63 -16.87 -10.58 -10.43
CA LYS A 63 -18.09 -10.94 -11.16
C LYS A 63 -19.07 -11.75 -10.32
N THR A 64 -18.54 -12.66 -9.52
CA THR A 64 -19.35 -13.59 -8.73
C THR A 64 -19.47 -13.18 -7.26
N GLY A 65 -18.56 -12.32 -6.78
CA GLY A 65 -18.45 -11.95 -5.37
C GLY A 65 -17.88 -13.05 -4.48
N HIS A 66 -17.55 -14.22 -5.02
CA HIS A 66 -17.03 -15.33 -4.22
C HIS A 66 -15.58 -15.13 -3.80
N LEU A 67 -15.28 -15.50 -2.57
CA LEU A 67 -13.95 -15.38 -1.98
C LEU A 67 -12.97 -16.38 -2.61
N LEU A 68 -11.95 -15.86 -3.26
CA LEU A 68 -10.89 -16.64 -3.93
C LEU A 68 -9.75 -17.02 -2.97
N SER A 69 -9.38 -16.09 -2.10
CA SER A 69 -8.35 -16.28 -1.05
C SER A 69 -8.92 -15.86 0.29
N GLN A 70 -8.50 -16.55 1.36
CA GLN A 70 -8.87 -16.18 2.72
C GLN A 70 -8.13 -14.92 3.15
N PRO A 71 -8.81 -13.83 3.52
CA PRO A 71 -8.17 -12.68 4.14
C PRO A 71 -7.46 -13.05 5.44
N PHE A 72 -6.21 -12.66 5.60
CA PHE A 72 -5.43 -12.90 6.81
C PHE A 72 -4.95 -11.60 7.44
N ASN A 73 -4.38 -10.71 6.65
CA ASN A 73 -3.98 -9.37 7.04
C ASN A 73 -4.07 -8.42 5.85
N SER A 74 -4.12 -7.14 6.11
CA SER A 74 -4.05 -6.09 5.10
C SER A 74 -3.25 -4.94 5.67
N SER A 75 -2.42 -4.33 4.83
CA SER A 75 -1.60 -3.19 5.21
C SER A 75 -2.24 -1.89 4.76
N THR A 76 -2.04 -0.83 5.54
CA THR A 76 -2.38 0.54 5.15
C THR A 76 -1.24 1.47 5.55
N PRO A 77 -0.86 2.45 4.72
CA PRO A 77 0.09 3.47 5.12
C PRO A 77 -0.45 4.32 6.27
N VAL A 78 0.44 4.64 7.21
CA VAL A 78 0.17 5.57 8.31
C VAL A 78 1.34 6.52 8.46
N LEU A 79 1.07 7.72 8.98
CA LEU A 79 2.11 8.69 9.31
C LEU A 79 2.51 8.56 10.77
N TYR A 80 3.75 8.18 11.01
CA TYR A 80 4.39 8.33 12.31
C TYR A 80 5.04 9.71 12.40
N TYR A 81 4.90 10.38 13.55
CA TYR A 81 5.56 11.66 13.77
C TYR A 81 6.15 11.75 15.18
N ASN A 82 7.29 12.43 15.28
CA ASN A 82 8.01 12.62 16.53
C ASN A 82 7.51 13.88 17.23
N LYS A 83 6.75 13.71 18.33
CA LYS A 83 6.17 14.80 19.09
C LYS A 83 7.22 15.74 19.71
N ASP A 84 8.38 15.21 20.09
CA ASP A 84 9.46 16.04 20.67
C ASP A 84 10.16 16.86 19.58
N ALA A 85 10.34 16.30 18.39
CA ALA A 85 10.81 17.06 17.23
C ALA A 85 9.83 18.18 16.85
N PHE A 86 8.51 17.91 16.92
CA PHE A 86 7.48 18.94 16.70
C PHE A 86 7.62 20.10 17.67
N LYS A 87 7.69 19.82 18.98
CA LYS A 87 7.91 20.84 20.02
C LYS A 87 9.17 21.67 19.75
N LYS A 88 10.28 20.99 19.41
CA LYS A 88 11.54 21.67 19.09
C LYS A 88 11.42 22.59 17.88
N ALA A 89 10.61 22.21 16.88
CA ALA A 89 10.36 22.99 15.68
C ALA A 89 9.27 24.08 15.88
N GLY A 90 8.71 24.23 17.08
CA GLY A 90 7.63 25.17 17.34
C GLY A 90 6.28 24.75 16.76
N LEU A 91 6.10 23.45 16.50
CA LEU A 91 4.85 22.86 16.08
C LEU A 91 4.07 22.30 17.28
N ASP A 92 2.75 22.32 17.20
CA ASP A 92 1.91 21.67 18.21
C ASP A 92 1.98 20.13 18.06
N PRO A 93 2.46 19.40 19.08
CA PRO A 93 2.58 17.96 19.01
C PRO A 93 1.23 17.21 18.99
N GLU A 94 0.11 17.90 19.27
CA GLU A 94 -1.23 17.33 19.22
C GLU A 94 -1.96 17.65 17.90
N GLN A 95 -1.29 18.36 16.99
CA GLN A 95 -1.82 18.72 15.68
C GLN A 95 -0.95 18.13 14.55
N PRO A 96 -1.13 16.83 14.21
CA PRO A 96 -0.43 16.24 13.06
C PRO A 96 -0.91 16.91 11.76
N PRO A 97 -0.10 16.86 10.68
CA PRO A 97 -0.51 17.40 9.39
C PRO A 97 -1.76 16.68 8.89
N LYS A 98 -2.71 17.44 8.35
CA LYS A 98 -3.99 16.94 7.83
C LYS A 98 -4.02 16.89 6.30
N THR A 99 -3.14 17.64 5.67
CA THR A 99 -3.01 17.72 4.21
C THR A 99 -1.56 17.53 3.79
N TRP A 100 -1.35 17.26 2.51
CA TRP A 100 -0.02 17.21 1.93
C TRP A 100 0.71 18.55 1.99
N GLN A 101 -0.02 19.67 1.95
CA GLN A 101 0.56 21.00 2.13
C GLN A 101 1.03 21.19 3.57
N ASP A 102 0.21 20.81 4.57
CA ASP A 102 0.64 20.86 5.98
C ASP A 102 1.91 20.00 6.19
N LEU A 103 1.96 18.80 5.57
CA LEU A 103 3.13 17.94 5.65
C LEU A 103 4.39 18.63 5.11
N ALA A 104 4.29 19.29 3.96
CA ALA A 104 5.40 20.01 3.35
C ALA A 104 5.86 21.18 4.24
N ASP A 105 4.92 21.96 4.78
CA ASP A 105 5.21 23.10 5.66
C ASP A 105 5.84 22.64 6.98
N TYR A 106 5.35 21.54 7.55
CA TYR A 106 5.91 20.96 8.78
C TYR A 106 7.29 20.36 8.54
N ALA A 107 7.49 19.66 7.42
CA ALA A 107 8.79 19.13 7.04
C ALA A 107 9.86 20.24 6.92
N ALA A 108 9.50 21.36 6.31
CA ALA A 108 10.41 22.51 6.21
C ALA A 108 10.76 23.10 7.60
N LYS A 109 9.79 23.21 8.52
CA LYS A 109 10.03 23.67 9.90
C LYS A 109 10.90 22.69 10.68
N LEU A 110 10.62 21.38 10.56
CA LEU A 110 11.45 20.33 11.19
C LEU A 110 12.89 20.41 10.68
N LYS A 111 13.10 20.54 9.37
CA LYS A 111 14.42 20.72 8.78
C LYS A 111 15.12 21.97 9.33
N ALA A 112 14.41 23.08 9.39
CA ALA A 112 14.95 24.35 9.91
C ALA A 112 15.31 24.27 11.41
N SER A 113 14.64 23.40 12.19
CA SER A 113 14.95 23.18 13.61
C SER A 113 16.20 22.32 13.86
N GLY A 114 16.85 21.84 12.81
CA GLY A 114 18.08 21.05 12.85
C GLY A 114 17.90 19.55 12.72
N MET A 115 16.68 19.08 12.32
CA MET A 115 16.51 17.67 11.94
C MET A 115 17.27 17.37 10.63
N LYS A 116 17.76 16.16 10.46
CA LYS A 116 18.47 15.75 9.23
C LYS A 116 17.55 15.76 8.01
N CYS A 117 16.28 15.42 8.19
CA CYS A 117 15.20 15.63 7.22
C CYS A 117 13.88 15.93 7.96
N GLY A 118 12.90 16.49 7.27
CA GLY A 118 11.58 16.75 7.84
C GLY A 118 10.59 15.62 7.61
N TYR A 119 10.77 14.88 6.51
CA TYR A 119 9.93 13.78 6.11
C TYR A 119 10.72 12.71 5.37
N ALA A 120 10.42 11.45 5.64
CA ALA A 120 10.91 10.31 4.87
C ALA A 120 9.76 9.33 4.62
N SER A 121 9.81 8.62 3.51
CA SER A 121 8.83 7.60 3.15
C SER A 121 9.53 6.38 2.56
N GLY A 122 9.06 5.20 2.92
CA GLY A 122 9.38 3.96 2.24
C GLY A 122 8.34 3.60 1.18
N TRP A 123 8.56 2.51 0.45
CA TRP A 123 7.59 1.91 -0.47
C TRP A 123 6.93 2.93 -1.41
N GLN A 124 7.73 3.76 -2.07
CA GLN A 124 7.27 4.95 -2.80
C GLN A 124 6.15 4.68 -3.81
N GLY A 125 6.26 3.61 -4.60
CA GLY A 125 5.22 3.24 -5.57
C GLY A 125 3.88 2.98 -4.89
N TRP A 126 3.89 2.22 -3.79
CA TRP A 126 2.68 1.88 -3.06
C TRP A 126 2.13 3.05 -2.24
N ILE A 127 2.98 3.72 -1.44
CA ILE A 127 2.53 4.79 -0.53
C ILE A 127 2.23 6.08 -1.29
N GLN A 128 3.18 6.52 -2.12
CA GLN A 128 3.11 7.86 -2.72
C GLN A 128 2.37 7.89 -4.05
N LEU A 129 2.11 6.75 -4.68
CA LEU A 129 1.42 6.72 -5.95
C LEU A 129 0.10 5.93 -5.88
N GLU A 130 0.12 4.65 -5.51
CA GLU A 130 -1.09 3.83 -5.47
C GLU A 130 -2.04 4.29 -4.37
N ASN A 131 -1.55 4.44 -3.14
CA ASN A 131 -2.37 4.88 -2.01
C ASN A 131 -2.84 6.33 -2.15
N PHE A 132 -1.96 7.23 -2.64
CA PHE A 132 -2.37 8.59 -2.99
C PHE A 132 -3.51 8.59 -4.01
N SER A 133 -3.41 7.77 -5.05
CA SER A 133 -4.46 7.64 -6.07
C SER A 133 -5.78 7.17 -5.46
N ALA A 134 -5.74 6.12 -4.63
CA ALA A 134 -6.92 5.57 -3.96
C ALA A 134 -7.63 6.61 -3.08
N TRP A 135 -6.88 7.34 -2.25
CA TRP A 135 -7.43 8.37 -1.37
C TRP A 135 -8.06 9.56 -2.12
N ASN A 136 -7.60 9.82 -3.33
CA ASN A 136 -8.11 10.91 -4.17
C ASN A 136 -9.12 10.44 -5.23
N GLY A 137 -9.55 9.17 -5.19
CA GLY A 137 -10.50 8.62 -6.16
C GLY A 137 -9.95 8.60 -7.59
N LEU A 138 -8.63 8.55 -7.75
CA LEU A 138 -7.98 8.55 -9.06
C LEU A 138 -7.72 7.11 -9.51
N PRO A 139 -8.03 6.74 -10.76
CA PRO A 139 -7.69 5.42 -11.26
C PRO A 139 -6.17 5.26 -11.35
N PHE A 140 -5.67 4.11 -10.90
CA PHE A 140 -4.29 3.69 -11.09
C PHE A 140 -4.13 2.91 -12.39
N ALA A 141 -5.14 2.11 -12.73
CA ALA A 141 -5.24 1.38 -13.98
C ALA A 141 -6.69 1.34 -14.48
N SER A 142 -6.88 1.06 -15.76
CA SER A 142 -8.19 0.80 -16.36
C SER A 142 -8.83 -0.48 -15.80
N LYS A 143 -10.08 -0.76 -16.19
CA LYS A 143 -10.81 -1.98 -15.81
C LYS A 143 -10.87 -2.18 -14.30
N ASN A 144 -11.38 -1.16 -13.59
CA ASN A 144 -11.49 -1.18 -12.14
C ASN A 144 -10.16 -1.54 -11.46
N ASN A 145 -9.10 -0.81 -11.82
CA ASN A 145 -7.73 -1.05 -11.37
C ASN A 145 -7.22 -2.49 -11.64
N GLY A 146 -7.65 -3.09 -12.74
CA GLY A 146 -7.23 -4.43 -13.16
C GLY A 146 -8.09 -5.58 -12.63
N PHE A 147 -9.10 -5.31 -11.78
CA PHE A 147 -9.98 -6.37 -11.26
C PHE A 147 -10.89 -6.98 -12.34
N ASP A 148 -11.23 -6.22 -13.37
CA ASP A 148 -12.16 -6.66 -14.42
C ASP A 148 -11.47 -7.23 -15.66
N GLY A 149 -10.14 -7.38 -15.65
CA GLY A 149 -9.43 -8.02 -16.76
C GLY A 149 -7.92 -7.87 -16.70
N THR A 150 -7.22 -8.85 -17.28
CA THR A 150 -5.76 -8.91 -17.32
C THR A 150 -5.11 -8.03 -18.41
N ASP A 151 -5.92 -7.41 -19.25
CA ASP A 151 -5.53 -6.46 -20.31
C ASP A 151 -5.74 -5.00 -19.85
N ALA A 152 -5.71 -4.75 -18.55
CA ALA A 152 -5.72 -3.41 -17.98
C ALA A 152 -4.45 -2.64 -18.38
N VAL A 153 -4.61 -1.33 -18.59
CA VAL A 153 -3.50 -0.41 -18.88
C VAL A 153 -3.32 0.55 -17.70
N LEU A 154 -2.08 0.94 -17.43
CA LEU A 154 -1.76 1.87 -16.36
C LEU A 154 -2.21 3.30 -16.71
N GLU A 155 -2.77 4.00 -15.72
CA GLU A 155 -3.34 5.35 -15.88
C GLU A 155 -2.86 6.36 -14.82
N PHE A 156 -1.80 6.05 -14.12
CA PHE A 156 -1.30 6.82 -12.97
C PHE A 156 -0.55 8.11 -13.33
N ASN A 157 -0.70 8.64 -14.53
CA ASN A 157 -0.07 9.88 -14.98
C ASN A 157 -1.07 11.04 -15.12
N LYS A 158 -2.13 11.06 -14.32
CA LYS A 158 -3.07 12.18 -14.28
C LYS A 158 -2.43 13.42 -13.64
N PRO A 159 -2.94 14.62 -13.92
CA PRO A 159 -2.36 15.86 -13.42
C PRO A 159 -2.14 15.89 -11.90
N GLU A 160 -3.07 15.34 -11.13
CA GLU A 160 -3.01 15.30 -9.66
C GLU A 160 -1.86 14.40 -9.17
N GLN A 161 -1.68 13.24 -9.78
CA GLN A 161 -0.59 12.31 -9.47
C GLN A 161 0.76 12.93 -9.83
N VAL A 162 0.86 13.55 -11.01
CA VAL A 162 2.07 14.27 -11.45
C VAL A 162 2.39 15.41 -10.48
N LYS A 163 1.39 16.21 -10.08
CA LYS A 163 1.56 17.31 -9.13
C LYS A 163 2.06 16.80 -7.77
N HIS A 164 1.53 15.68 -7.28
CA HIS A 164 1.95 15.09 -6.01
C HIS A 164 3.43 14.66 -6.05
N ILE A 165 3.84 13.96 -7.08
CA ILE A 165 5.24 13.52 -7.25
C ILE A 165 6.16 14.72 -7.43
N ALA A 166 5.76 15.74 -8.19
CA ALA A 166 6.52 16.97 -8.34
C ALA A 166 6.70 17.69 -7.00
N MET A 167 5.69 17.71 -6.13
CA MET A 167 5.81 18.27 -4.77
C MET A 167 6.88 17.51 -3.95
N LEU A 168 6.87 16.18 -3.98
CA LEU A 168 7.89 15.38 -3.28
C LEU A 168 9.30 15.62 -3.86
N GLU A 169 9.42 15.78 -5.17
CA GLU A 169 10.67 16.14 -5.82
C GLU A 169 11.19 17.50 -5.33
N GLU A 170 10.33 18.50 -5.27
CA GLU A 170 10.70 19.83 -4.77
C GLU A 170 11.09 19.80 -3.28
N MET A 171 10.36 19.06 -2.46
CA MET A 171 10.71 18.85 -1.06
C MET A 171 12.08 18.15 -0.93
N ASN A 172 12.38 17.18 -1.81
CA ASN A 172 13.66 16.49 -1.82
C ASN A 172 14.80 17.42 -2.22
N LYS A 173 14.63 18.27 -3.24
CA LYS A 173 15.61 19.28 -3.66
C LYS A 173 15.93 20.27 -2.54
N LYS A 174 14.95 20.63 -1.71
CA LYS A 174 15.12 21.51 -0.53
C LYS A 174 15.72 20.78 0.68
N GLY A 175 15.76 19.46 0.66
CA GLY A 175 16.19 18.65 1.79
C GLY A 175 15.14 18.46 2.88
N ASP A 176 13.90 18.85 2.62
CA ASP A 176 12.76 18.69 3.53
C ASP A 176 12.22 17.25 3.51
N PHE A 177 12.35 16.57 2.38
CA PHE A 177 12.04 15.16 2.18
C PHE A 177 13.30 14.40 1.81
N SER A 178 13.47 13.20 2.37
CA SER A 178 14.57 12.30 2.01
C SER A 178 14.04 11.02 1.38
N TYR A 179 14.41 10.77 0.14
CA TYR A 179 14.29 9.44 -0.44
C TYR A 179 15.42 8.56 0.09
N VAL A 180 15.09 7.54 0.86
CA VAL A 180 16.09 6.73 1.57
C VAL A 180 16.11 5.27 1.17
N GLY A 181 15.32 4.89 0.17
CA GLY A 181 15.28 3.52 -0.33
C GLY A 181 13.89 3.08 -0.78
N ARG A 182 13.83 1.88 -1.36
CA ARG A 182 12.62 1.37 -1.98
C ARG A 182 11.64 0.72 -1.01
N LYS A 183 12.10 0.30 0.17
CA LYS A 183 11.33 -0.49 1.15
C LYS A 183 11.32 0.20 2.50
N ASP A 184 11.87 -0.42 3.52
CA ASP A 184 11.72 -0.04 4.94
C ASP A 184 12.85 0.85 5.45
N GLU A 185 13.74 1.31 4.58
CA GLU A 185 14.94 2.08 4.96
C GLU A 185 14.59 3.39 5.69
N SER A 186 13.38 3.93 5.48
CA SER A 186 12.89 5.11 6.20
C SER A 186 12.59 4.82 7.68
N THR A 187 12.28 3.59 8.02
CA THR A 187 11.94 3.16 9.38
C THR A 187 13.13 3.31 10.31
N GLU A 188 14.31 2.88 9.88
CA GLU A 188 15.55 3.00 10.68
C GLU A 188 15.91 4.47 10.95
N LYS A 189 15.71 5.35 9.96
CA LYS A 189 15.94 6.78 10.15
C LYS A 189 15.02 7.36 11.19
N PHE A 190 13.75 7.03 11.15
CA PHE A 190 12.78 7.48 12.14
C PHE A 190 13.14 7.00 13.56
N TYR A 191 13.50 5.74 13.72
CA TYR A 191 13.89 5.20 15.05
C TYR A 191 15.17 5.82 15.59
N ASN A 192 16.09 6.21 14.73
CA ASN A 192 17.33 6.88 15.10
C ASN A 192 17.15 8.39 15.38
N GLY A 193 15.95 8.93 15.15
CA GLY A 193 15.66 10.36 15.33
C GLY A 193 16.28 11.26 14.26
N ASP A 194 16.51 10.71 13.07
CA ASP A 194 17.16 11.39 11.92
C ASP A 194 16.17 12.23 11.10
#